data_f637b6b27ccbb39627537392c6b987ef
#
_entry.id   f637b6b27ccbb39627537392c6b987ef
#
_cell.length_a   1.000
_cell.length_b   1.000
_cell.length_c   1.000
_cell.angle_alpha   90.00
_cell.angle_beta   90.00
_cell.angle_gamma   90.00
#
_symmetry.space_group_name_H-M   'P 1'
#
loop_
_entity.id
_entity.type
_entity.pdbx_description
1 polymer ?
#
loop_
_entity_poly.entity_id
_entity_poly.type
_entity_poly.pdbx_seq_one_letter_code
_entity_poly.pdbx_strand_id
1 'polypeptide(L)'
;MDPPVPVHAAKTTWHICWQAVAGHDLIAGGALAERIRGRLLDAHAQRDRVLVDYLLAPTEIHVLSKLTASDSPGAVARAVATIVARWVRDLMSVRGPVFAGPFRAHRVGSLDALRIELRMLAWRPVALGLCTAPAYYPHSALRTTLGLRRAMGFDARPQLALFGDEVPAARAALRAWLARRPSAMEVRQWELSRGLALAIGTVGPLPLMSRQVRGAAAALVAAAGADGIDGALRILERWVLARLGLRGVDRLADVPGAIGARGRALVACLAVDMSLCPAASVARHFMRARATLCEQMKACRQRAEDRRLLAMPAHRIAEEAIGLVVASRESAATAPGIRAG
;
A
#
# COMPACT_ATOMS: atom_id res chain seq x y z
N MET A 1 42.98 -36.71 0.89
CA MET A 1 42.76 -35.61 -0.06
C MET A 1 41.43 -35.00 0.32
N ASP A 2 41.45 -33.94 1.10
CA ASP A 2 40.22 -33.23 1.50
C ASP A 2 39.58 -32.57 0.30
N PRO A 3 38.25 -32.67 0.13
CA PRO A 3 37.55 -31.97 -0.94
C PRO A 3 37.74 -30.45 -0.78
N PRO A 4 37.96 -29.72 -1.89
CA PRO A 4 38.16 -28.29 -1.82
C PRO A 4 36.95 -27.63 -1.17
N VAL A 5 37.19 -26.82 -0.12
CA VAL A 5 36.18 -25.99 0.52
C VAL A 5 35.55 -25.12 -0.56
N PRO A 6 34.21 -25.13 -0.74
CA PRO A 6 33.57 -24.32 -1.75
C PRO A 6 33.88 -22.86 -1.49
N VAL A 7 34.62 -22.24 -2.40
CA VAL A 7 34.89 -20.79 -2.39
C VAL A 7 33.53 -20.12 -2.63
N HIS A 8 32.90 -19.67 -1.56
CA HIS A 8 31.69 -18.86 -1.69
C HIS A 8 32.02 -17.62 -2.52
N ALA A 9 31.53 -17.59 -3.76
CA ALA A 9 31.74 -16.47 -4.66
C ALA A 9 31.30 -15.17 -3.95
N ALA A 10 32.22 -14.18 -3.94
CA ALA A 10 31.99 -12.92 -3.27
C ALA A 10 30.70 -12.27 -3.84
N LYS A 11 29.72 -12.01 -2.95
CA LYS A 11 28.45 -11.37 -3.33
C LYS A 11 28.57 -9.86 -3.24
N THR A 12 28.08 -9.17 -4.25
CA THR A 12 28.00 -7.71 -4.29
C THR A 12 26.60 -7.27 -3.83
N THR A 13 26.54 -6.27 -2.96
CA THR A 13 25.26 -5.69 -2.52
C THR A 13 24.82 -4.60 -3.48
N TRP A 14 23.54 -4.64 -3.85
CA TRP A 14 22.89 -3.69 -4.73
C TRP A 14 21.63 -3.13 -4.08
N HIS A 15 21.43 -1.82 -4.20
CA HIS A 15 20.15 -1.18 -3.98
C HIS A 15 19.45 -1.03 -5.33
N ILE A 16 18.33 -1.69 -5.48
CA ILE A 16 17.50 -1.68 -6.69
C ILE A 16 16.21 -0.95 -6.35
N CYS A 17 15.80 0.02 -7.17
CA CYS A 17 14.56 0.75 -6.93
C CYS A 17 13.77 1.04 -8.20
N TRP A 18 12.46 1.17 -8.03
CA TRP A 18 11.48 1.55 -9.05
C TRP A 18 10.63 2.68 -8.51
N GLN A 19 10.26 3.60 -9.38
CA GLN A 19 9.33 4.67 -9.06
C GLN A 19 8.06 4.51 -9.89
N ALA A 20 6.91 4.74 -9.27
CA ALA A 20 5.63 4.74 -9.97
C ALA A 20 5.48 5.96 -10.88
N VAL A 21 4.70 5.83 -11.93
CA VAL A 21 4.15 6.98 -12.65
C VAL A 21 3.27 7.78 -11.68
N ALA A 22 3.29 9.09 -11.79
CA ALA A 22 2.45 9.98 -10.96
C ALA A 22 0.98 9.54 -11.00
N GLY A 23 0.37 9.46 -9.83
CA GLY A 23 -1.01 9.01 -9.67
C GLY A 23 -1.20 7.49 -9.57
N HIS A 24 -0.16 6.67 -9.72
CA HIS A 24 -0.22 5.23 -9.48
C HIS A 24 0.16 4.89 -8.03
N ASP A 25 -0.58 3.96 -7.44
CA ASP A 25 -0.27 3.37 -6.13
C ASP A 25 0.19 1.93 -6.32
N LEU A 26 1.50 1.68 -6.12
CA LEU A 26 2.11 0.35 -6.28
C LEU A 26 1.65 -0.66 -5.24
N ILE A 27 1.09 -0.20 -4.13
CA ILE A 27 0.63 -1.05 -3.03
C ILE A 27 -0.85 -0.84 -2.71
N ALA A 28 -1.62 -0.35 -3.68
CA ALA A 28 -3.06 -0.12 -3.54
C ALA A 28 -3.78 -1.36 -2.96
N GLY A 29 -4.19 -1.25 -1.69
CA GLY A 29 -4.72 -2.36 -0.91
C GLY A 29 -3.62 -3.32 -0.39
N GLY A 30 -3.66 -3.66 0.89
CA GLY A 30 -2.65 -4.50 1.56
C GLY A 30 -2.40 -5.87 0.89
N ALA A 31 -3.39 -6.41 0.17
CA ALA A 31 -3.25 -7.65 -0.59
C ALA A 31 -2.23 -7.55 -1.74
N LEU A 32 -2.12 -6.39 -2.40
CA LEU A 32 -1.13 -6.20 -3.46
C LEU A 32 0.28 -6.11 -2.87
N ALA A 33 0.45 -5.39 -1.77
CA ALA A 33 1.74 -5.33 -1.06
C ALA A 33 2.23 -6.72 -0.65
N GLU A 34 1.35 -7.58 -0.13
CA GLU A 34 1.71 -8.96 0.22
C GLU A 34 2.08 -9.81 -1.00
N ARG A 35 1.38 -9.64 -2.13
CA ARG A 35 1.73 -10.32 -3.39
C ARG A 35 3.10 -9.86 -3.91
N ILE A 36 3.38 -8.54 -3.86
CA ILE A 36 4.69 -8.00 -4.26
C ILE A 36 5.78 -8.54 -3.35
N ARG A 37 5.55 -8.56 -2.03
CA ARG A 37 6.47 -9.18 -1.06
C ARG A 37 6.76 -10.65 -1.40
N GLY A 38 5.71 -11.44 -1.64
CA GLY A 38 5.87 -12.84 -2.07
C GLY A 38 6.73 -12.94 -3.33
N ARG A 39 6.47 -12.10 -4.34
CA ARG A 39 7.27 -12.09 -5.56
C ARG A 39 8.73 -11.71 -5.35
N LEU A 40 9.02 -10.79 -4.43
CA LEU A 40 10.40 -10.47 -4.05
C LEU A 40 11.11 -11.67 -3.41
N LEU A 41 10.44 -12.36 -2.50
CA LEU A 41 10.97 -13.59 -1.88
C LEU A 41 11.25 -14.67 -2.92
N ASP A 42 10.30 -14.94 -3.81
CA ASP A 42 10.45 -15.93 -4.90
C ASP A 42 11.61 -15.59 -5.83
N ALA A 43 11.77 -14.30 -6.18
CA ALA A 43 12.86 -13.83 -7.03
C ALA A 43 14.24 -14.01 -6.38
N HIS A 44 14.29 -14.08 -5.05
CA HIS A 44 15.53 -14.29 -4.29
C HIS A 44 15.73 -15.74 -3.81
N ALA A 45 14.69 -16.56 -3.82
CA ALA A 45 14.82 -17.99 -3.52
C ALA A 45 15.65 -18.78 -4.55
N GLN A 46 15.88 -18.17 -5.72
CA GLN A 46 16.63 -18.76 -6.81
C GLN A 46 17.99 -18.08 -6.97
N ARG A 47 18.95 -18.80 -7.61
CA ARG A 47 20.25 -18.26 -8.05
C ARG A 47 21.16 -17.73 -6.95
N ASP A 48 21.10 -18.32 -5.76
CA ASP A 48 21.96 -17.91 -4.63
C ASP A 48 21.91 -16.40 -4.30
N ARG A 49 20.76 -15.78 -4.54
CA ARG A 49 20.48 -14.38 -4.17
C ARG A 49 20.14 -14.26 -2.69
N VAL A 50 20.52 -13.14 -2.08
CA VAL A 50 20.10 -12.85 -0.71
C VAL A 50 19.31 -11.56 -0.68
N LEU A 51 18.05 -11.63 -0.26
CA LEU A 51 17.24 -10.45 0.02
C LEU A 51 17.63 -9.91 1.40
N VAL A 52 18.33 -8.78 1.42
CA VAL A 52 18.80 -8.15 2.66
C VAL A 52 17.72 -7.27 3.28
N ASP A 53 17.03 -6.48 2.44
CA ASP A 53 15.95 -5.58 2.89
C ASP A 53 15.01 -5.28 1.73
N TYR A 54 13.78 -4.86 2.07
CA TYR A 54 12.82 -4.31 1.10
C TYR A 54 11.93 -3.25 1.75
N LEU A 55 11.51 -2.31 0.93
CA LEU A 55 10.48 -1.33 1.24
C LEU A 55 9.51 -1.25 0.07
N LEU A 56 8.22 -1.40 0.35
CA LEU A 56 7.13 -1.22 -0.59
C LEU A 56 6.36 0.02 -0.18
N ALA A 57 6.45 1.08 -0.97
CA ALA A 57 5.71 2.32 -0.75
C ALA A 57 4.74 2.57 -1.93
N PRO A 58 3.71 3.41 -1.75
CA PRO A 58 2.77 3.73 -2.83
C PRO A 58 3.44 4.19 -4.12
N THR A 59 4.49 4.99 -4.00
CA THR A 59 5.16 5.63 -5.15
C THR A 59 6.48 4.97 -5.53
N GLU A 60 6.97 4.01 -4.74
CA GLU A 60 8.29 3.43 -4.98
C GLU A 60 8.45 2.05 -4.33
N ILE A 61 9.28 1.22 -4.94
CA ILE A 61 9.70 -0.07 -4.41
C ILE A 61 11.22 -0.06 -4.30
N HIS A 62 11.76 -0.46 -3.16
CA HIS A 62 13.18 -0.58 -2.91
C HIS A 62 13.53 -1.99 -2.47
N VAL A 63 14.67 -2.49 -2.93
CA VAL A 63 15.20 -3.81 -2.58
C VAL A 63 16.71 -3.72 -2.38
N LEU A 64 17.21 -4.23 -1.27
CA LEU A 64 18.63 -4.49 -1.06
C LEU A 64 18.90 -5.96 -1.31
N SER A 65 19.70 -6.26 -2.33
CA SER A 65 20.04 -7.62 -2.75
C SER A 65 21.54 -7.86 -2.74
N LYS A 66 21.99 -9.00 -2.19
CA LYS A 66 23.34 -9.51 -2.44
C LYS A 66 23.29 -10.49 -3.61
N LEU A 67 24.05 -10.21 -4.64
CA LEU A 67 24.10 -10.97 -5.88
C LEU A 67 25.51 -11.52 -6.13
N THR A 68 25.58 -12.72 -6.69
CA THR A 68 26.84 -13.31 -7.16
C THR A 68 27.38 -12.58 -8.40
N ALA A 69 28.63 -12.78 -8.78
CA ALA A 69 29.22 -12.17 -9.96
C ALA A 69 28.54 -12.60 -11.27
N SER A 70 27.90 -13.79 -11.27
CA SER A 70 27.15 -14.33 -12.42
C SER A 70 25.72 -13.80 -12.55
N ASP A 71 25.26 -12.99 -11.59
CA ASP A 71 23.90 -12.44 -11.57
C ASP A 71 23.93 -10.90 -11.67
N SER A 72 22.80 -10.30 -12.00
CA SER A 72 22.71 -8.87 -12.23
C SER A 72 21.46 -8.24 -11.61
N PRO A 73 21.54 -6.97 -11.19
CA PRO A 73 20.36 -6.22 -10.75
C PRO A 73 19.23 -6.22 -11.79
N GLY A 74 19.59 -6.22 -13.09
CA GLY A 74 18.63 -6.28 -14.19
C GLY A 74 17.84 -7.59 -14.23
N ALA A 75 18.44 -8.71 -13.84
CA ALA A 75 17.73 -9.99 -13.75
C ALA A 75 16.69 -9.98 -12.62
N VAL A 76 17.04 -9.43 -11.45
CA VAL A 76 16.09 -9.22 -10.34
C VAL A 76 14.98 -8.26 -10.77
N ALA A 77 15.35 -7.15 -11.40
CA ALA A 77 14.42 -6.14 -11.84
C ALA A 77 13.38 -6.69 -12.82
N ARG A 78 13.80 -7.43 -13.84
CA ARG A 78 12.88 -8.07 -14.80
C ARG A 78 11.96 -9.08 -14.13
N ALA A 79 12.48 -9.90 -13.20
CA ALA A 79 11.70 -10.91 -12.50
C ALA A 79 10.55 -10.29 -11.66
N VAL A 80 10.70 -9.06 -11.21
CA VAL A 80 9.74 -8.36 -10.34
C VAL A 80 8.85 -7.40 -11.14
N ALA A 81 9.45 -6.49 -11.92
CA ALA A 81 8.75 -5.36 -12.52
C ALA A 81 7.62 -5.76 -13.47
N THR A 82 7.83 -6.76 -14.33
CA THR A 82 6.83 -7.21 -15.31
C THR A 82 5.56 -7.71 -14.63
N ILE A 83 5.71 -8.50 -13.56
CA ILE A 83 4.58 -9.08 -12.84
C ILE A 83 3.88 -8.02 -11.99
N VAL A 84 4.65 -7.17 -11.29
CA VAL A 84 4.10 -6.08 -10.49
C VAL A 84 3.33 -5.10 -11.38
N ALA A 85 3.88 -4.70 -12.52
CA ALA A 85 3.20 -3.82 -13.47
C ALA A 85 1.86 -4.41 -13.97
N ARG A 86 1.82 -5.72 -14.23
CA ARG A 86 0.57 -6.40 -14.58
C ARG A 86 -0.44 -6.34 -13.46
N TRP A 87 -0.05 -6.69 -12.23
CA TRP A 87 -0.95 -6.67 -11.07
C TRP A 87 -1.49 -5.27 -10.76
N VAL A 88 -0.65 -4.24 -10.87
CA VAL A 88 -1.07 -2.85 -10.66
C VAL A 88 -2.07 -2.44 -11.74
N ARG A 89 -1.79 -2.73 -13.02
CA ARG A 89 -2.73 -2.45 -14.12
C ARG A 89 -4.08 -3.15 -13.94
N ASP A 90 -4.04 -4.44 -13.58
CA ASP A 90 -5.25 -5.24 -13.38
C ASP A 90 -6.07 -4.72 -12.19
N LEU A 91 -5.40 -4.33 -11.10
CA LEU A 91 -6.07 -3.85 -9.90
C LEU A 91 -6.63 -2.43 -10.05
N MET A 92 -5.83 -1.53 -10.63
CA MET A 92 -6.18 -0.12 -10.77
C MET A 92 -6.95 0.17 -12.08
N SER A 93 -7.09 -0.82 -12.96
CA SER A 93 -7.70 -0.68 -14.29
C SER A 93 -7.06 0.46 -15.12
N VAL A 94 -5.75 0.67 -14.96
CA VAL A 94 -4.99 1.70 -15.69
C VAL A 94 -4.36 1.13 -16.97
N ARG A 95 -4.24 1.97 -17.99
CA ARG A 95 -3.52 1.67 -19.22
C ARG A 95 -2.18 2.41 -19.23
N GLY A 96 -1.18 1.83 -19.88
CA GLY A 96 0.14 2.44 -20.03
C GLY A 96 1.19 1.97 -19.01
N PRO A 97 2.29 2.71 -18.90
CA PRO A 97 3.38 2.36 -18.01
C PRO A 97 2.97 2.55 -16.54
N VAL A 98 3.39 1.60 -15.69
CA VAL A 98 3.19 1.67 -14.24
C VAL A 98 4.38 2.34 -13.56
N PHE A 99 5.57 2.09 -14.09
CA PHE A 99 6.80 2.71 -13.60
C PHE A 99 7.19 3.91 -14.44
N ALA A 100 7.67 4.97 -13.80
CA ALA A 100 8.04 6.25 -14.41
C ALA A 100 9.29 6.18 -15.30
N GLY A 101 9.94 5.03 -15.36
CA GLY A 101 11.12 4.78 -16.17
C GLY A 101 11.73 3.42 -15.84
N PRO A 102 12.94 3.14 -16.33
CA PRO A 102 13.66 1.92 -16.00
C PRO A 102 13.98 1.90 -14.50
N PHE A 103 14.18 0.69 -13.96
CA PHE A 103 14.69 0.54 -12.60
C PHE A 103 16.08 1.22 -12.46
N ARG A 104 16.41 1.63 -11.25
CA ARG A 104 17.74 2.12 -10.91
C ARG A 104 18.44 1.11 -10.03
N ALA A 105 19.74 0.93 -10.21
CA ALA A 105 20.55 0.04 -9.42
C ALA A 105 21.85 0.72 -9.02
N HIS A 106 22.12 0.71 -7.70
CA HIS A 106 23.29 1.33 -7.11
C HIS A 106 24.08 0.29 -6.33
N ARG A 107 25.36 0.19 -6.61
CA ARG A 107 26.26 -0.69 -5.85
C ARG A 107 26.49 -0.12 -4.46
N VAL A 108 26.35 -0.96 -3.43
CA VAL A 108 26.67 -0.62 -2.03
C VAL A 108 28.03 -1.19 -1.70
N GLY A 109 29.03 -0.32 -1.61
CA GLY A 109 30.45 -0.72 -1.66
C GLY A 109 31.06 -1.18 -0.33
N SER A 110 30.41 -0.92 0.83
CA SER A 110 30.94 -1.27 2.14
C SER A 110 29.83 -1.65 3.13
N LEU A 111 30.20 -2.24 4.27
CA LEU A 111 29.28 -2.56 5.34
C LEU A 111 28.69 -1.29 5.97
N ASP A 112 29.47 -0.23 6.12
CA ASP A 112 28.97 1.05 6.63
C ASP A 112 28.02 1.73 5.66
N ALA A 113 28.32 1.69 4.35
CA ALA A 113 27.39 2.14 3.33
C ALA A 113 26.08 1.35 3.39
N LEU A 114 26.14 0.03 3.63
CA LEU A 114 24.95 -0.81 3.79
C LEU A 114 24.14 -0.46 5.04
N ARG A 115 24.78 -0.19 6.17
CA ARG A 115 24.11 0.29 7.39
C ARG A 115 23.43 1.63 7.17
N ILE A 116 24.07 2.56 6.44
CA ILE A 116 23.46 3.85 6.06
C ILE A 116 22.26 3.61 5.17
N GLU A 117 22.38 2.76 4.16
CA GLU A 117 21.28 2.41 3.24
C GLU A 117 20.07 1.86 3.99
N LEU A 118 20.28 0.93 4.92
CA LEU A 118 19.23 0.38 5.80
C LEU A 118 18.53 1.47 6.62
N ARG A 119 19.29 2.43 7.18
CA ARG A 119 18.70 3.54 7.92
C ARG A 119 17.87 4.44 7.03
N MET A 120 18.37 4.76 5.83
CA MET A 120 17.62 5.59 4.88
C MET A 120 16.33 4.91 4.44
N LEU A 121 16.35 3.62 4.11
CA LEU A 121 15.16 2.85 3.76
C LEU A 121 14.17 2.74 4.91
N ALA A 122 14.65 2.52 6.14
CA ALA A 122 13.80 2.46 7.32
C ALA A 122 13.06 3.80 7.56
N TRP A 123 13.75 4.94 7.39
CA TRP A 123 13.18 6.27 7.58
C TRP A 123 12.42 6.81 6.36
N ARG A 124 12.55 6.17 5.20
CA ARG A 124 11.87 6.60 3.97
C ARG A 124 10.35 6.71 4.11
N PRO A 125 9.61 5.77 4.72
CA PRO A 125 8.18 5.91 4.91
C PRO A 125 7.79 7.13 5.77
N VAL A 126 8.63 7.48 6.75
CA VAL A 126 8.42 8.69 7.57
C VAL A 126 8.66 9.95 6.74
N ALA A 127 9.71 9.97 5.92
CA ALA A 127 9.99 11.08 5.00
C ALA A 127 8.87 11.28 3.97
N LEU A 128 8.24 10.18 3.51
CA LEU A 128 7.08 10.19 2.62
C LEU A 128 5.74 10.50 3.36
N GLY A 129 5.75 10.72 4.66
CA GLY A 129 4.55 10.99 5.46
C GLY A 129 3.61 9.80 5.62
N LEU A 130 4.09 8.57 5.39
CA LEU A 130 3.28 7.35 5.45
C LEU A 130 3.09 6.81 6.86
N CYS A 131 3.98 7.17 7.79
CA CYS A 131 3.92 6.80 9.21
C CYS A 131 4.72 7.80 10.04
N THR A 132 4.56 7.73 11.37
CA THR A 132 5.26 8.62 12.32
C THR A 132 6.61 8.08 12.77
N ALA A 133 6.81 6.76 12.70
CA ALA A 133 8.08 6.11 13.05
C ALA A 133 8.32 4.89 12.15
N PRO A 134 9.60 4.53 11.89
CA PRO A 134 9.96 3.40 11.01
C PRO A 134 9.28 2.08 11.35
N ALA A 135 9.20 1.73 12.64
CA ALA A 135 8.61 0.48 13.12
C ALA A 135 7.09 0.37 12.89
N TYR A 136 6.40 1.47 12.60
CA TYR A 136 4.96 1.47 12.34
C TYR A 136 4.61 1.18 10.88
N TYR A 137 5.59 1.24 9.98
CA TYR A 137 5.31 0.98 8.57
C TYR A 137 5.18 -0.52 8.27
N PRO A 138 4.02 -1.00 7.77
CA PRO A 138 3.75 -2.44 7.66
C PRO A 138 4.41 -3.11 6.45
N HIS A 139 4.75 -2.35 5.39
CA HIS A 139 5.17 -2.90 4.09
C HIS A 139 6.69 -2.82 3.88
N SER A 140 7.44 -3.13 4.93
CA SER A 140 8.91 -3.24 4.90
C SER A 140 9.40 -4.48 5.62
N ALA A 141 10.64 -4.88 5.39
CA ALA A 141 11.31 -5.96 6.10
C ALA A 141 11.57 -5.62 7.57
N LEU A 142 11.67 -4.33 7.91
CA LEU A 142 12.08 -3.84 9.23
C LEU A 142 11.29 -4.46 10.38
N ARG A 143 9.97 -4.57 10.26
CA ARG A 143 9.13 -5.15 11.35
C ARG A 143 9.48 -6.61 11.63
N THR A 144 9.78 -7.38 10.60
CA THR A 144 10.23 -8.77 10.75
C THR A 144 11.62 -8.82 11.39
N THR A 145 12.53 -7.97 10.94
CA THR A 145 13.90 -7.89 11.48
C THR A 145 13.91 -7.49 12.96
N LEU A 146 13.07 -6.54 13.36
CA LEU A 146 12.88 -6.14 14.76
C LEU A 146 12.13 -7.17 15.61
N GLY A 147 11.59 -8.24 15.02
CA GLY A 147 10.80 -9.24 15.73
C GLY A 147 9.37 -8.81 16.05
N LEU A 148 8.87 -7.75 15.41
CA LEU A 148 7.51 -7.22 15.58
C LEU A 148 6.48 -7.89 14.66
N ARG A 149 6.92 -8.74 13.75
CA ARG A 149 6.11 -9.51 12.80
C ARG A 149 6.78 -10.87 12.56
N ARG A 150 5.99 -11.91 12.34
CA ARG A 150 6.51 -13.22 11.91
C ARG A 150 7.23 -13.12 10.57
N ALA A 151 8.25 -13.96 10.39
CA ALA A 151 9.15 -13.91 9.22
C ALA A 151 8.45 -14.15 7.87
N MET A 152 7.42 -14.96 7.79
CA MET A 152 6.64 -15.25 6.57
C MET A 152 7.51 -15.40 5.30
N GLY A 153 8.61 -16.18 5.43
CA GLY A 153 9.57 -16.44 4.35
C GLY A 153 10.73 -15.44 4.21
N PHE A 154 10.72 -14.31 4.90
CA PHE A 154 11.86 -13.38 4.89
C PHE A 154 12.89 -13.78 5.93
N ASP A 155 14.16 -13.97 5.51
CA ASP A 155 15.28 -14.23 6.41
C ASP A 155 15.92 -12.90 6.86
N ALA A 156 15.79 -12.57 8.15
CA ALA A 156 16.35 -11.35 8.74
C ALA A 156 17.82 -11.49 9.12
N ARG A 157 18.41 -12.68 9.11
CA ARG A 157 19.81 -12.92 9.53
C ARG A 157 20.83 -12.10 8.74
N PRO A 158 20.73 -11.97 7.38
CA PRO A 158 21.67 -11.15 6.61
C PRO A 158 21.69 -9.66 7.01
N GLN A 159 20.57 -9.14 7.50
CA GLN A 159 20.45 -7.78 7.98
C GLN A 159 20.96 -7.66 9.43
N LEU A 160 20.58 -8.60 10.30
CA LEU A 160 20.96 -8.61 11.71
C LEU A 160 22.49 -8.82 11.90
N ALA A 161 23.11 -9.64 11.07
CA ALA A 161 24.57 -9.87 11.10
C ALA A 161 25.41 -8.60 10.89
N LEU A 162 24.80 -7.50 10.40
CA LEU A 162 25.48 -6.19 10.34
C LEU A 162 25.60 -5.51 11.70
N PHE A 163 24.84 -5.98 12.69
CA PHE A 163 24.71 -5.36 14.01
C PHE A 163 25.16 -6.26 15.17
N GLY A 164 25.48 -7.52 14.89
CA GLY A 164 25.98 -8.49 15.86
C GLY A 164 25.61 -9.93 15.49
N ASP A 165 26.23 -10.89 16.14
CA ASP A 165 26.05 -12.30 15.85
C ASP A 165 24.82 -12.87 16.59
N GLU A 166 24.57 -12.39 17.79
CA GLU A 166 23.44 -12.81 18.61
C GLU A 166 22.17 -12.01 18.29
N VAL A 167 21.08 -12.71 17.91
CA VAL A 167 19.85 -12.08 17.43
C VAL A 167 19.26 -11.03 18.39
N PRO A 168 19.14 -11.25 19.70
CA PRO A 168 18.63 -10.24 20.63
C PRO A 168 19.52 -9.00 20.69
N ALA A 169 20.83 -9.17 20.77
CA ALA A 169 21.82 -8.08 20.80
C ALA A 169 21.83 -7.30 19.47
N ALA A 170 21.82 -8.00 18.33
CA ALA A 170 21.76 -7.39 17.01
C ALA A 170 20.47 -6.55 16.81
N ARG A 171 19.33 -7.03 17.32
CA ARG A 171 18.08 -6.26 17.31
C ARG A 171 18.15 -5.00 18.19
N ALA A 172 18.78 -5.09 19.37
CA ALA A 172 18.98 -3.94 20.23
C ALA A 172 19.89 -2.91 19.57
N ALA A 173 21.01 -3.34 18.97
CA ALA A 173 21.93 -2.48 18.23
C ALA A 173 21.28 -1.83 17.00
N LEU A 174 20.46 -2.60 16.25
CA LEU A 174 19.68 -2.05 15.13
C LEU A 174 18.69 -0.98 15.60
N ARG A 175 17.97 -1.20 16.71
CA ARG A 175 17.06 -0.17 17.27
C ARG A 175 17.82 1.09 17.67
N ALA A 176 18.97 0.94 18.34
CA ALA A 176 19.81 2.08 18.70
C ALA A 176 20.33 2.84 17.48
N TRP A 177 20.72 2.12 16.40
CA TRP A 177 21.13 2.72 15.14
C TRP A 177 20.00 3.50 14.47
N LEU A 178 18.79 2.95 14.46
CA LEU A 178 17.60 3.58 13.88
C LEU A 178 17.04 4.73 14.74
N ALA A 179 17.36 4.80 16.04
CA ALA A 179 16.95 5.91 16.89
C ALA A 179 17.53 7.25 16.40
N ARG A 180 18.69 7.23 15.75
CA ARG A 180 19.23 8.41 15.09
C ARG A 180 18.47 8.68 13.79
N ARG A 181 17.57 9.64 13.83
CA ARG A 181 16.86 10.12 12.64
C ARG A 181 17.84 10.76 11.66
N PRO A 182 17.80 10.42 10.35
CA PRO A 182 18.56 11.15 9.35
C PRO A 182 18.13 12.62 9.30
N SER A 183 19.10 13.52 9.14
CA SER A 183 18.82 14.93 8.89
C SER A 183 18.18 15.13 7.51
N ALA A 184 17.51 16.27 7.33
CA ALA A 184 16.91 16.63 6.04
C ALA A 184 17.95 16.65 4.92
N MET A 185 19.18 17.08 5.23
CA MET A 185 20.28 17.12 4.26
C MET A 185 20.77 15.71 3.88
N GLU A 186 20.92 14.79 4.85
CA GLU A 186 21.28 13.38 4.59
C GLU A 186 20.22 12.72 3.70
N VAL A 187 18.93 12.92 4.01
CA VAL A 187 17.81 12.39 3.20
C VAL A 187 17.87 12.94 1.77
N ARG A 188 17.98 14.25 1.61
CA ARG A 188 18.05 14.89 0.29
C ARG A 188 19.25 14.42 -0.54
N GLN A 189 20.43 14.32 0.08
CA GLN A 189 21.65 13.84 -0.59
C GLN A 189 21.47 12.37 -1.04
N TRP A 190 20.89 11.53 -0.18
CA TRP A 190 20.60 10.14 -0.50
C TRP A 190 19.59 10.04 -1.65
N GLU A 191 18.49 10.79 -1.60
CA GLU A 191 17.47 10.84 -2.66
C GLU A 191 18.09 11.23 -4.01
N LEU A 192 18.88 12.30 -4.05
CA LEU A 192 19.56 12.75 -5.25
C LEU A 192 20.53 11.69 -5.78
N SER A 193 21.32 11.08 -4.89
CA SER A 193 22.28 10.04 -5.28
C SER A 193 21.61 8.77 -5.81
N ARG A 194 20.37 8.51 -5.44
CA ARG A 194 19.55 7.40 -5.93
C ARG A 194 18.62 7.81 -7.07
N GLY A 195 18.64 9.08 -7.46
CA GLY A 195 17.76 9.65 -8.48
C GLY A 195 16.29 9.55 -8.11
N LEU A 196 15.96 9.57 -6.82
CA LEU A 196 14.59 9.52 -6.32
C LEU A 196 13.93 10.90 -6.41
N ALA A 197 12.59 10.91 -6.44
CA ALA A 197 11.85 12.13 -6.19
C ALA A 197 12.11 12.60 -4.75
N LEU A 198 12.37 13.89 -4.58
CA LEU A 198 12.68 14.45 -3.27
C LEU A 198 11.43 14.40 -2.37
N ALA A 199 11.56 13.78 -1.20
CA ALA A 199 10.50 13.78 -0.19
C ALA A 199 10.44 15.13 0.54
N ILE A 200 11.59 15.83 0.66
CA ILE A 200 11.71 17.13 1.32
C ILE A 200 11.96 18.18 0.24
N GLY A 201 11.01 19.09 0.03
CA GLY A 201 11.15 20.23 -0.88
C GLY A 201 10.40 20.15 -2.19
N THR A 202 9.89 19.02 -2.62
CA THR A 202 8.71 18.94 -3.48
C THR A 202 7.46 18.78 -2.63
N VAL A 203 7.31 19.67 -1.66
CA VAL A 203 5.99 19.97 -1.13
C VAL A 203 5.32 20.99 -2.08
N GLY A 204 5.27 20.64 -3.34
CA GLY A 204 4.01 20.64 -3.99
C GLY A 204 3.23 19.51 -3.30
N PRO A 205 1.97 19.64 -3.01
CA PRO A 205 1.29 18.65 -2.21
C PRO A 205 1.62 17.28 -2.80
N LEU A 206 2.37 16.41 -2.06
CA LEU A 206 2.20 14.96 -2.17
C LEU A 206 0.70 14.82 -2.35
N PRO A 207 0.20 14.15 -3.40
CA PRO A 207 -1.21 14.17 -3.62
C PRO A 207 -1.83 13.99 -2.26
N LEU A 208 -2.43 15.07 -1.75
CA LEU A 208 -3.09 15.15 -0.44
C LEU A 208 -4.04 13.96 -0.24
N MET A 209 -4.27 13.25 -1.35
CA MET A 209 -4.98 12.02 -1.52
C MET A 209 -4.61 10.93 -0.52
N SER A 210 -3.34 10.66 -0.20
CA SER A 210 -3.08 9.51 0.68
C SER A 210 -3.41 9.81 2.15
N ARG A 211 -3.23 11.04 2.62
CA ARG A 211 -3.58 11.43 3.99
C ARG A 211 -5.08 11.74 4.12
N GLN A 212 -5.65 12.42 3.13
CA GLN A 212 -7.09 12.70 3.05
C GLN A 212 -7.90 11.42 2.75
N VAL A 213 -7.40 10.55 1.87
CA VAL A 213 -8.03 9.27 1.55
C VAL A 213 -8.01 8.33 2.77
N ARG A 214 -6.90 8.21 3.49
CA ARG A 214 -6.84 7.43 4.74
C ARG A 214 -7.64 8.08 5.87
N GLY A 215 -7.62 9.39 5.96
CA GLY A 215 -8.46 10.16 6.88
C GLY A 215 -9.94 9.94 6.60
N ALA A 216 -10.36 9.92 5.36
CA ALA A 216 -11.72 9.65 4.93
C ALA A 216 -12.16 8.21 5.29
N ALA A 217 -11.35 7.21 4.99
CA ALA A 217 -11.63 5.82 5.40
C ALA A 217 -11.69 5.66 6.92
N ALA A 218 -10.75 6.26 7.65
CA ALA A 218 -10.74 6.24 9.11
C ALA A 218 -11.96 6.93 9.71
N ALA A 219 -12.40 8.05 9.16
CA ALA A 219 -13.60 8.77 9.58
C ALA A 219 -14.87 7.92 9.36
N LEU A 220 -14.98 7.26 8.21
CA LEU A 220 -16.10 6.33 7.94
C LEU A 220 -16.14 5.16 8.92
N VAL A 221 -14.99 4.56 9.22
CA VAL A 221 -14.90 3.45 10.19
C VAL A 221 -15.20 3.95 11.60
N ALA A 222 -14.71 5.13 12.00
CA ALA A 222 -15.02 5.74 13.28
C ALA A 222 -16.52 6.04 13.43
N ALA A 223 -17.16 6.60 12.39
CA ALA A 223 -18.59 6.86 12.38
C ALA A 223 -19.45 5.58 12.39
N ALA A 224 -18.93 4.48 11.86
CA ALA A 224 -19.55 3.16 11.88
C ALA A 224 -19.49 2.49 13.27
N GLY A 225 -18.54 2.88 14.12
CA GLY A 225 -18.37 2.34 15.47
C GLY A 225 -18.07 0.84 15.48
N ALA A 226 -18.81 0.07 16.26
CA ALA A 226 -18.64 -1.38 16.42
C ALA A 226 -18.82 -2.17 15.12
N ASP A 227 -19.57 -1.64 14.15
CA ASP A 227 -19.82 -2.29 12.86
C ASP A 227 -18.62 -2.24 11.91
N GLY A 228 -17.59 -1.48 12.23
CA GLY A 228 -16.31 -1.42 11.54
C GLY A 228 -16.44 -1.19 10.02
N ILE A 229 -15.80 -2.03 9.22
CA ILE A 229 -15.79 -1.90 7.74
C ILE A 229 -17.18 -2.10 7.14
N ASP A 230 -17.99 -3.02 7.65
CA ASP A 230 -19.34 -3.25 7.12
C ASP A 230 -20.26 -2.06 7.40
N GLY A 231 -20.13 -1.43 8.56
CA GLY A 231 -20.81 -0.17 8.88
C GLY A 231 -20.35 0.98 7.97
N ALA A 232 -19.06 1.10 7.72
CA ALA A 232 -18.52 2.10 6.81
C ALA A 232 -19.01 1.91 5.36
N LEU A 233 -19.15 0.66 4.90
CA LEU A 233 -19.76 0.35 3.61
C LEU A 233 -21.24 0.75 3.57
N ARG A 234 -22.01 0.53 4.65
CA ARG A 234 -23.40 1.00 4.75
C ARG A 234 -23.51 2.52 4.70
N ILE A 235 -22.57 3.24 5.31
CA ILE A 235 -22.51 4.71 5.23
C ILE A 235 -22.29 5.16 3.78
N LEU A 236 -21.32 4.56 3.06
CA LEU A 236 -21.09 4.84 1.63
C LEU A 236 -22.29 4.45 0.78
N GLU A 237 -22.95 3.33 1.07
CA GLU A 237 -24.14 2.85 0.38
C GLU A 237 -25.27 3.90 0.43
N ARG A 238 -25.54 4.49 1.59
CA ARG A 238 -26.52 5.58 1.74
C ARG A 238 -26.16 6.81 0.93
N TRP A 239 -24.90 7.20 0.90
CA TRP A 239 -24.45 8.32 0.08
C TRP A 239 -24.69 8.04 -1.42
N VAL A 240 -24.36 6.82 -1.89
CA VAL A 240 -24.59 6.41 -3.28
C VAL A 240 -26.08 6.37 -3.62
N LEU A 241 -26.92 5.85 -2.73
CA LEU A 241 -28.38 5.86 -2.90
C LEU A 241 -28.92 7.29 -3.08
N ALA A 242 -28.49 8.22 -2.23
CA ALA A 242 -28.85 9.64 -2.34
C ALA A 242 -28.38 10.25 -3.67
N ARG A 243 -27.15 9.96 -4.11
CA ARG A 243 -26.60 10.48 -5.37
C ARG A 243 -27.25 9.89 -6.61
N LEU A 244 -27.79 8.68 -6.54
CA LEU A 244 -28.55 8.04 -7.61
C LEU A 244 -30.03 8.40 -7.58
N GLY A 245 -30.48 9.23 -6.60
CA GLY A 245 -31.88 9.63 -6.46
C GLY A 245 -32.82 8.51 -6.03
N LEU A 246 -32.28 7.44 -5.41
CA LEU A 246 -33.06 6.28 -4.98
C LEU A 246 -33.66 6.56 -3.58
N ARG A 247 -34.80 7.23 -3.56
CA ARG A 247 -35.56 7.56 -2.34
C ARG A 247 -36.37 6.37 -1.85
N GLY A 248 -36.44 6.18 -0.56
CA GLY A 248 -37.22 5.09 0.06
C GLY A 248 -36.58 3.70 -0.05
N VAL A 249 -35.32 3.64 -0.45
CA VAL A 249 -34.53 2.41 -0.49
C VAL A 249 -33.40 2.51 0.53
N ASP A 250 -33.33 1.54 1.43
CA ASP A 250 -32.30 1.50 2.47
C ASP A 250 -31.04 0.74 2.05
N ARG A 251 -31.15 -0.21 1.13
CA ARG A 251 -30.07 -1.11 0.72
C ARG A 251 -29.97 -1.24 -0.81
N LEU A 252 -28.77 -1.07 -1.34
CA LEU A 252 -28.48 -1.36 -2.76
C LEU A 252 -28.59 -2.86 -3.09
N ALA A 253 -28.53 -3.72 -2.10
CA ALA A 253 -28.76 -5.15 -2.27
C ALA A 253 -30.19 -5.40 -2.79
N ASP A 254 -31.16 -4.60 -2.37
CA ASP A 254 -32.58 -4.74 -2.69
C ASP A 254 -32.97 -4.05 -3.99
N VAL A 255 -32.05 -3.30 -4.61
CA VAL A 255 -32.27 -2.63 -5.90
C VAL A 255 -31.94 -3.59 -7.05
N PRO A 256 -32.92 -4.06 -7.81
CA PRO A 256 -32.67 -4.94 -8.95
C PRO A 256 -32.13 -4.19 -10.17
N GLY A 257 -31.71 -4.95 -11.17
CA GLY A 257 -31.35 -4.43 -12.49
C GLY A 257 -30.10 -3.59 -12.57
N ALA A 258 -29.99 -2.80 -13.63
CA ALA A 258 -28.78 -2.06 -13.99
C ALA A 258 -28.42 -0.94 -12.99
N ILE A 259 -29.44 -0.30 -12.41
CA ILE A 259 -29.22 0.81 -11.44
C ILE A 259 -28.64 0.30 -10.12
N GLY A 260 -29.13 -0.84 -9.61
CA GLY A 260 -28.59 -1.48 -8.43
C GLY A 260 -27.16 -2.00 -8.66
N ALA A 261 -26.89 -2.58 -9.83
CA ALA A 261 -25.56 -2.98 -10.24
C ALA A 261 -24.58 -1.78 -10.33
N ARG A 262 -25.04 -0.65 -10.87
CA ARG A 262 -24.30 0.62 -10.91
C ARG A 262 -24.00 1.14 -9.50
N GLY A 263 -25.00 1.15 -8.61
CA GLY A 263 -24.83 1.60 -7.24
C GLY A 263 -23.80 0.77 -6.46
N ARG A 264 -23.89 -0.56 -6.54
CA ARG A 264 -22.91 -1.47 -5.92
C ARG A 264 -21.50 -1.28 -6.47
N ALA A 265 -21.36 -1.04 -7.78
CA ALA A 265 -20.10 -0.74 -8.41
C ALA A 265 -19.49 0.59 -7.95
N LEU A 266 -20.31 1.63 -7.78
CA LEU A 266 -19.87 2.93 -7.22
C LEU A 266 -19.36 2.75 -5.79
N VAL A 267 -20.10 2.06 -4.91
CA VAL A 267 -19.62 1.77 -3.55
C VAL A 267 -18.30 1.01 -3.59
N ALA A 268 -18.16 0.03 -4.48
CA ALA A 268 -16.93 -0.74 -4.61
C ALA A 268 -15.76 0.10 -5.11
N CYS A 269 -15.96 0.97 -6.11
CA CYS A 269 -14.94 1.90 -6.56
C CYS A 269 -14.50 2.84 -5.43
N LEU A 270 -15.44 3.47 -4.73
CA LEU A 270 -15.16 4.38 -3.62
C LEU A 270 -14.43 3.68 -2.47
N ALA A 271 -14.87 2.50 -2.06
CA ALA A 271 -14.23 1.74 -0.99
C ALA A 271 -12.79 1.36 -1.33
N VAL A 272 -12.52 0.96 -2.58
CA VAL A 272 -11.18 0.64 -3.07
C VAL A 272 -10.34 1.90 -3.20
N ASP A 273 -10.87 2.96 -3.80
CA ASP A 273 -10.15 4.22 -4.05
C ASP A 273 -9.81 4.93 -2.73
N MET A 274 -10.67 4.83 -1.70
CA MET A 274 -10.40 5.31 -0.33
C MET A 274 -9.52 4.35 0.49
N SER A 275 -9.12 3.20 -0.04
CA SER A 275 -8.38 2.17 0.71
C SER A 275 -9.13 1.68 1.96
N LEU A 276 -10.46 1.76 1.96
CA LEU A 276 -11.30 1.29 3.05
C LEU A 276 -11.24 -0.24 3.15
N CYS A 277 -11.48 -0.93 2.03
CA CYS A 277 -11.35 -2.38 1.94
C CYS A 277 -11.19 -2.86 0.49
N PRO A 278 -10.68 -4.09 0.26
CA PRO A 278 -10.56 -4.65 -1.08
C PRO A 278 -11.93 -4.97 -1.69
N ALA A 279 -12.01 -5.00 -3.03
CA ALA A 279 -13.23 -5.33 -3.77
C ALA A 279 -13.86 -6.68 -3.37
N ALA A 280 -13.05 -7.64 -2.89
CA ALA A 280 -13.54 -8.91 -2.39
C ALA A 280 -14.41 -8.75 -1.11
N SER A 281 -14.10 -7.79 -0.24
CA SER A 281 -14.91 -7.48 0.95
C SER A 281 -16.22 -6.82 0.56
N VAL A 282 -16.20 -5.90 -0.42
CA VAL A 282 -17.42 -5.30 -0.94
C VAL A 282 -18.32 -6.34 -1.64
N ALA A 283 -17.71 -7.28 -2.39
CA ALA A 283 -18.43 -8.37 -3.02
C ALA A 283 -19.17 -9.26 -1.98
N ARG A 284 -18.52 -9.55 -0.85
CA ARG A 284 -19.13 -10.27 0.29
C ARG A 284 -20.27 -9.46 0.92
N HIS A 285 -20.06 -8.16 1.14
CA HIS A 285 -21.08 -7.26 1.71
C HIS A 285 -22.37 -7.27 0.87
N PHE A 286 -22.26 -7.30 -0.46
CA PHE A 286 -23.41 -7.37 -1.37
C PHE A 286 -23.79 -8.80 -1.76
N MET A 287 -23.17 -9.84 -1.22
CA MET A 287 -23.38 -11.25 -1.58
C MET A 287 -23.29 -11.49 -3.10
N ARG A 288 -22.25 -10.94 -3.74
CA ARG A 288 -22.02 -11.03 -5.19
C ARG A 288 -20.69 -11.67 -5.51
N ALA A 289 -20.60 -12.32 -6.66
CA ALA A 289 -19.34 -12.83 -7.17
C ALA A 289 -18.36 -11.68 -7.42
N ARG A 290 -17.11 -11.83 -6.95
CA ARG A 290 -16.04 -10.82 -7.11
C ARG A 290 -15.81 -10.46 -8.59
N ALA A 291 -15.81 -11.46 -9.48
CA ALA A 291 -15.60 -11.24 -10.91
C ALA A 291 -16.66 -10.31 -11.49
N THR A 292 -17.95 -10.57 -11.20
CA THR A 292 -19.07 -9.74 -11.62
C THR A 292 -18.95 -8.30 -11.12
N LEU A 293 -18.57 -8.11 -9.83
CA LEU A 293 -18.40 -6.78 -9.26
C LEU A 293 -17.23 -6.03 -9.94
N CYS A 294 -16.12 -6.71 -10.23
CA CYS A 294 -14.98 -6.11 -10.92
C CYS A 294 -15.32 -5.65 -12.34
N GLU A 295 -16.13 -6.42 -13.10
CA GLU A 295 -16.60 -5.99 -14.42
C GLU A 295 -17.54 -4.77 -14.31
N GLN A 296 -18.43 -4.76 -13.33
CA GLN A 296 -19.29 -3.61 -13.06
C GLN A 296 -18.48 -2.36 -12.65
N MET A 297 -17.42 -2.51 -11.87
CA MET A 297 -16.50 -1.41 -11.53
C MET A 297 -15.80 -0.83 -12.76
N LYS A 298 -15.37 -1.69 -13.71
CA LYS A 298 -14.81 -1.23 -14.99
C LYS A 298 -15.81 -0.38 -15.77
N ALA A 299 -17.03 -0.87 -15.90
CA ALA A 299 -18.09 -0.14 -16.58
C ALA A 299 -18.44 1.20 -15.87
N CYS A 300 -18.47 1.21 -14.54
CA CYS A 300 -18.67 2.39 -13.73
C CYS A 300 -17.61 3.46 -14.02
N ARG A 301 -16.33 3.09 -14.04
CA ARG A 301 -15.21 4.01 -14.33
C ARG A 301 -15.19 4.56 -15.76
N GLN A 302 -15.94 3.95 -16.68
CA GLN A 302 -16.08 4.42 -18.07
C GLN A 302 -17.21 5.44 -18.25
N ARG A 303 -18.25 5.40 -17.41
CA ARG A 303 -19.39 6.33 -17.50
C ARG A 303 -19.02 7.74 -17.06
N ALA A 304 -19.34 8.74 -17.85
CA ALA A 304 -18.98 10.13 -17.57
C ALA A 304 -19.58 10.65 -16.25
N GLU A 305 -20.81 10.29 -15.94
CA GLU A 305 -21.50 10.67 -14.71
C GLU A 305 -20.84 10.06 -13.46
N ASP A 306 -20.49 8.76 -13.53
CA ASP A 306 -19.87 8.05 -12.43
C ASP A 306 -18.45 8.56 -12.19
N ARG A 307 -17.70 8.92 -13.26
CA ARG A 307 -16.39 9.54 -13.14
C ARG A 307 -16.43 10.86 -12.40
N ARG A 308 -17.48 11.67 -12.58
CA ARG A 308 -17.66 12.92 -11.82
C ARG A 308 -17.83 12.65 -10.34
N LEU A 309 -18.59 11.62 -9.96
CA LEU A 309 -18.76 11.21 -8.56
C LEU A 309 -17.44 10.67 -7.96
N LEU A 310 -16.74 9.82 -8.72
CA LEU A 310 -15.46 9.24 -8.30
C LEU A 310 -14.33 10.27 -8.24
N ALA A 311 -14.43 11.38 -8.97
CA ALA A 311 -13.47 12.47 -8.94
C ALA A 311 -13.65 13.42 -7.74
N MET A 312 -14.72 13.28 -6.96
CA MET A 312 -14.92 14.08 -5.76
C MET A 312 -13.83 13.75 -4.72
N PRO A 313 -13.35 14.76 -3.96
CA PRO A 313 -12.38 14.53 -2.89
C PRO A 313 -12.91 13.55 -1.85
N ALA A 314 -12.10 12.55 -1.48
CA ALA A 314 -12.50 11.47 -0.57
C ALA A 314 -13.03 11.98 0.79
N HIS A 315 -12.40 13.04 1.36
CA HIS A 315 -12.85 13.66 2.61
C HIS A 315 -14.26 14.23 2.48
N ARG A 316 -14.56 14.91 1.35
CA ARG A 316 -15.88 15.48 1.11
C ARG A 316 -16.96 14.39 0.99
N ILE A 317 -16.64 13.29 0.30
CA ILE A 317 -17.55 12.15 0.22
C ILE A 317 -17.81 11.57 1.61
N ALA A 318 -16.76 11.40 2.43
CA ALA A 318 -16.91 10.89 3.80
C ALA A 318 -17.73 11.82 4.68
N GLU A 319 -17.48 13.13 4.64
CA GLU A 319 -18.25 14.14 5.39
C GLU A 319 -19.72 14.13 5.00
N GLU A 320 -20.02 14.16 3.71
CA GLU A 320 -21.40 14.12 3.21
C GLU A 320 -22.09 12.79 3.59
N ALA A 321 -21.39 11.66 3.48
CA ALA A 321 -21.93 10.36 3.81
C ALA A 321 -22.25 10.21 5.31
N ILE A 322 -21.35 10.70 6.16
CA ILE A 322 -21.54 10.72 7.62
C ILE A 322 -22.69 11.66 7.98
N GLY A 323 -22.76 12.84 7.38
CA GLY A 323 -23.83 13.81 7.58
C GLY A 323 -25.22 13.23 7.30
N LEU A 324 -25.37 12.44 6.23
CA LEU A 324 -26.62 11.75 5.92
C LEU A 324 -27.07 10.76 7.02
N VAL A 325 -26.12 10.08 7.65
CA VAL A 325 -26.41 9.13 8.74
C VAL A 325 -26.83 9.86 10.01
N VAL A 326 -26.15 10.96 10.34
CA VAL A 326 -26.48 11.79 11.51
C VAL A 326 -27.88 12.38 11.35
N ALA A 327 -28.17 13.02 10.22
CA ALA A 327 -29.49 13.58 9.94
C ALA A 327 -30.63 12.54 10.00
N SER A 328 -30.37 11.31 9.53
CA SER A 328 -31.34 10.23 9.61
C SER A 328 -31.61 9.76 11.06
N ARG A 329 -30.58 9.75 11.91
CA ARG A 329 -30.73 9.40 13.34
C ARG A 329 -31.49 10.48 14.10
N GLU A 330 -31.24 11.73 13.83
CA GLU A 330 -31.94 12.87 14.43
C GLU A 330 -33.43 12.87 14.04
N SER A 331 -33.74 12.62 12.78
CA SER A 331 -35.12 12.51 12.30
C SER A 331 -35.88 11.34 12.94
N ALA A 332 -35.20 10.21 13.16
CA ALA A 332 -35.80 9.05 13.83
C ALA A 332 -36.05 9.29 15.34
N ALA A 333 -35.18 10.06 15.98
CA ALA A 333 -35.31 10.41 17.41
C ALA A 333 -36.42 11.45 17.65
N THR A 334 -36.78 12.24 16.64
CA THR A 334 -37.77 13.32 16.75
C THR A 334 -39.18 12.88 16.32
N ALA A 335 -39.32 11.67 15.77
CA ALA A 335 -40.64 11.13 15.41
C ALA A 335 -41.47 10.87 16.68
N PRO A 336 -42.64 11.55 16.90
CA PRO A 336 -43.45 11.34 18.08
C PRO A 336 -43.96 9.91 18.10
N GLY A 337 -43.66 9.19 19.19
CA GLY A 337 -44.15 7.83 19.40
C GLY A 337 -45.67 7.80 19.31
N ILE A 338 -46.19 7.17 18.28
CA ILE A 338 -47.60 6.77 18.20
C ILE A 338 -47.76 5.71 19.32
N ARG A 339 -48.22 6.14 20.49
CA ARG A 339 -48.72 5.22 21.51
C ARG A 339 -49.94 4.53 20.90
N ALA A 340 -49.80 3.25 20.60
CA ALA A 340 -50.96 2.38 20.41
C ALA A 340 -51.72 2.31 21.75
N GLY A 341 -52.95 2.87 21.76
CA GLY A 341 -53.92 2.67 22.77
C GLY A 341 -54.72 1.40 22.52
#